data_b95008d03011f3dfd842ca0123d64f56
#
_entry.id   b95008d03011f3dfd842ca0123d64f56
#
_cell.length_a   1.000
_cell.length_b   1.000
_cell.length_c   1.000
_cell.angle_alpha   90.00
_cell.angle_beta   90.00
_cell.angle_gamma   90.00
#
_symmetry.space_group_name_H-M   'P 1'
#
loop_
_entity.id
_entity.type
_entity.pdbx_description
1 polymer ?
#
loop_
_entity_poly.entity_id
_entity_poly.type
_entity_poly.pdbx_seq_one_letter_code
_entity_poly.pdbx_strand_id
1 'polypeptide(L)'
;YFTQELSSHDFIWYGRYPNSTEQFAGLQYWVENGGDLLAKLPAVNSAVVEVWQRDISIPDGESYSPGYVIYMDCKLDEGVTTDEVYNAYYAYAQAAKKEGDNLGRKIMFPVTGAEGYDHDFLIVMYANSLSDYGKNNDLWWDKIIGQLPEQQALAEVGYSCENRRSYTSMNIK
;
A
#
# COMPACT_ATOMS: atom_id res chain seq x y z
N TYR A 1 -1.92 13.54 15.64
CA TYR A 1 -3.32 13.07 15.77
C TYR A 1 -3.65 12.33 14.49
N PHE A 2 -3.74 11.01 14.57
CA PHE A 2 -4.16 10.18 13.44
C PHE A 2 -5.67 10.03 13.54
N THR A 3 -6.40 10.73 12.68
CA THR A 3 -7.84 10.52 12.58
C THR A 3 -8.10 9.34 11.65
N GLN A 4 -8.61 8.26 12.19
CA GLN A 4 -9.09 7.08 11.46
C GLN A 4 -10.48 7.32 10.83
N GLU A 5 -10.85 8.55 10.53
CA GLU A 5 -12.23 8.92 10.18
C GLU A 5 -12.77 8.27 8.89
N LEU A 6 -11.93 7.59 8.10
CA LEU A 6 -12.34 6.99 6.82
C LEU A 6 -12.16 5.47 6.75
N SER A 7 -11.73 4.81 7.83
CA SER A 7 -11.59 3.35 7.83
C SER A 7 -12.76 2.69 8.54
N SER A 8 -13.45 1.80 7.85
CA SER A 8 -14.44 0.90 8.45
C SER A 8 -13.82 -0.26 9.23
N HIS A 9 -12.49 -0.35 9.26
CA HIS A 9 -11.75 -1.44 9.90
C HIS A 9 -10.82 -0.90 10.97
N ASP A 10 -10.86 -1.49 12.18
CA ASP A 10 -9.97 -1.13 13.28
C ASP A 10 -8.54 -1.60 13.03
N PHE A 11 -8.36 -2.69 12.30
CA PHE A 11 -7.07 -3.19 11.87
C PHE A 11 -7.17 -3.96 10.54
N ILE A 12 -6.03 -4.08 9.87
CA ILE A 12 -5.86 -4.87 8.66
C ILE A 12 -4.79 -5.92 8.95
N TRP A 13 -5.15 -7.19 8.76
CA TRP A 13 -4.18 -8.29 8.74
C TRP A 13 -3.73 -8.52 7.32
N TYR A 14 -2.43 -8.39 7.07
CA TYR A 14 -1.85 -8.54 5.74
C TYR A 14 -0.85 -9.70 5.71
N GLY A 15 -1.14 -10.72 4.90
CA GLY A 15 -0.23 -11.81 4.59
C GLY A 15 0.38 -11.64 3.19
N ARG A 16 1.68 -11.87 3.05
CA ARG A 16 2.39 -11.81 1.77
C ARG A 16 2.96 -13.17 1.41
N TYR A 17 2.71 -13.61 0.19
CA TYR A 17 3.16 -14.88 -0.36
C TYR A 17 3.86 -14.67 -1.71
N PRO A 18 4.87 -15.48 -2.06
CA PRO A 18 5.62 -15.33 -3.31
C PRO A 18 4.81 -15.75 -4.55
N ASN A 19 3.80 -16.60 -4.38
CA ASN A 19 2.95 -17.11 -5.45
C ASN A 19 1.63 -17.65 -4.88
N SER A 20 0.68 -17.96 -5.76
CA SER A 20 -0.64 -18.48 -5.39
C SER A 20 -0.58 -19.84 -4.68
N THR A 21 0.34 -20.70 -5.04
CA THR A 21 0.47 -22.02 -4.38
C THR A 21 0.75 -21.86 -2.89
N GLU A 22 1.70 -21.03 -2.54
CA GLU A 22 2.06 -20.72 -1.15
C GLU A 22 0.92 -19.99 -0.42
N GLN A 23 0.26 -19.06 -1.12
CA GLN A 23 -0.89 -18.33 -0.59
C GLN A 23 -2.02 -19.26 -0.22
N PHE A 24 -2.43 -20.15 -1.12
CA PHE A 24 -3.54 -21.05 -0.87
C PHE A 24 -3.19 -22.16 0.13
N ALA A 25 -1.93 -22.60 0.18
CA ALA A 25 -1.46 -23.50 1.25
C ALA A 25 -1.55 -22.81 2.62
N GLY A 26 -1.15 -21.53 2.70
CA GLY A 26 -1.29 -20.74 3.93
C GLY A 26 -2.76 -20.51 4.32
N LEU A 27 -3.62 -20.26 3.36
CA LEU A 27 -5.06 -20.10 3.58
C LEU A 27 -5.70 -21.43 4.07
N GLN A 28 -5.33 -22.56 3.45
CA GLN A 28 -5.80 -23.87 3.89
C GLN A 28 -5.39 -24.12 5.36
N TYR A 29 -4.11 -23.88 5.68
CA TYR A 29 -3.62 -24.01 7.05
C TYR A 29 -4.42 -23.13 8.02
N TRP A 30 -4.73 -21.88 7.63
CA TRP A 30 -5.52 -20.96 8.44
C TRP A 30 -6.96 -21.47 8.65
N VAL A 31 -7.62 -21.97 7.60
CA VAL A 31 -8.98 -22.54 7.71
C VAL A 31 -9.02 -23.74 8.65
N GLU A 32 -7.99 -24.60 8.60
CA GLU A 32 -7.91 -25.80 9.41
C GLU A 32 -7.52 -25.52 10.88
N ASN A 33 -6.72 -24.48 11.15
CA ASN A 33 -6.07 -24.27 12.44
C ASN A 33 -6.34 -22.89 13.08
N GLY A 34 -6.85 -21.93 12.31
CA GLY A 34 -6.98 -20.53 12.73
C GLY A 34 -8.19 -20.23 13.63
N GLY A 35 -9.21 -21.09 13.61
CA GLY A 35 -10.48 -20.82 14.31
C GLY A 35 -10.33 -20.52 15.80
N ASP A 36 -9.54 -21.31 16.51
CA ASP A 36 -9.28 -21.11 17.95
C ASP A 36 -8.46 -19.85 18.26
N LEU A 37 -7.63 -19.41 17.28
CA LEU A 37 -6.86 -18.17 17.40
C LEU A 37 -7.76 -16.97 17.14
N LEU A 38 -8.60 -17.04 16.11
CA LEU A 38 -9.56 -15.99 15.75
C LEU A 38 -10.56 -15.74 16.89
N ALA A 39 -11.05 -16.81 17.53
CA ALA A 39 -11.97 -16.71 18.65
C ALA A 39 -11.39 -15.98 19.88
N LYS A 40 -10.07 -15.86 19.98
CA LYS A 40 -9.38 -15.12 21.06
C LYS A 40 -9.18 -13.65 20.75
N LEU A 41 -9.36 -13.23 19.51
CA LEU A 41 -9.23 -11.84 19.11
C LEU A 41 -10.53 -11.09 19.43
N PRO A 42 -10.46 -9.90 20.04
CA PRO A 42 -11.63 -9.06 20.29
C PRO A 42 -12.07 -8.35 18.99
N ALA A 43 -12.17 -9.09 17.90
CA ALA A 43 -12.44 -8.54 16.58
C ALA A 43 -13.32 -9.48 15.76
N VAL A 44 -14.17 -8.90 14.94
CA VAL A 44 -14.96 -9.63 13.96
C VAL A 44 -14.26 -9.47 12.60
N ASN A 45 -13.91 -10.60 11.98
CA ASN A 45 -13.40 -10.59 10.62
C ASN A 45 -14.54 -10.19 9.68
N SER A 46 -14.45 -9.03 9.06
CA SER A 46 -15.54 -8.45 8.27
C SER A 46 -15.34 -8.60 6.75
N ALA A 47 -14.11 -8.75 6.29
CA ALA A 47 -13.81 -8.93 4.87
C ALA A 47 -12.45 -9.61 4.66
N VAL A 48 -12.36 -10.41 3.59
CA VAL A 48 -11.11 -10.98 3.08
C VAL A 48 -10.99 -10.56 1.61
N VAL A 49 -9.91 -9.88 1.28
CA VAL A 49 -9.63 -9.46 -0.09
C VAL A 49 -8.30 -10.06 -0.53
N GLU A 50 -8.31 -10.75 -1.65
CA GLU A 50 -7.11 -11.19 -2.33
C GLU A 50 -6.62 -10.08 -3.26
N VAL A 51 -5.33 -9.77 -3.20
CA VAL A 51 -4.71 -8.76 -4.05
C VAL A 51 -3.44 -9.29 -4.69
N TRP A 52 -3.21 -8.95 -5.95
CA TRP A 52 -1.89 -9.02 -6.57
C TRP A 52 -1.18 -7.70 -6.36
N GLN A 53 0.14 -7.76 -6.13
CA GLN A 53 0.93 -6.55 -5.97
C GLN A 53 2.12 -6.49 -6.92
N ARG A 54 2.47 -5.27 -7.33
CA ARG A 54 3.72 -4.94 -8.03
C ARG A 54 4.46 -3.91 -7.19
N ASP A 55 5.66 -4.27 -6.75
CA ASP A 55 6.52 -3.34 -6.01
C ASP A 55 7.10 -2.30 -6.97
N ILE A 56 7.12 -1.05 -6.55
CA ILE A 56 7.68 0.12 -7.26
C ILE A 56 9.00 0.54 -6.62
N SER A 57 9.01 0.67 -5.30
CA SER A 57 10.22 0.93 -4.51
C SER A 57 10.15 0.20 -3.19
N ILE A 58 11.32 -0.15 -2.67
CA ILE A 58 11.48 -0.78 -1.35
C ILE A 58 12.39 0.15 -0.54
N PRO A 59 12.03 0.48 0.72
CA PRO A 59 12.87 1.30 1.58
C PRO A 59 14.17 0.56 1.89
N ASP A 60 15.26 1.31 1.92
CA ASP A 60 16.54 0.78 2.39
C ASP A 60 16.52 0.65 3.92
N GLY A 61 17.33 -0.30 4.43
CA GLY A 61 17.46 -0.53 5.86
C GLY A 61 16.47 -1.54 6.44
N GLU A 62 16.51 -1.68 7.75
CA GLU A 62 15.65 -2.61 8.48
C GLU A 62 14.27 -1.99 8.74
N SER A 63 13.25 -2.84 8.69
CA SER A 63 11.90 -2.44 9.10
C SER A 63 11.80 -2.42 10.62
N TYR A 64 11.45 -1.28 11.15
CA TYR A 64 11.21 -1.09 12.58
C TYR A 64 9.71 -1.22 12.89
N SER A 65 9.42 -1.65 14.10
CA SER A 65 8.04 -1.68 14.60
C SER A 65 7.88 -0.59 15.68
N PRO A 66 6.94 0.36 15.52
CA PRO A 66 5.96 0.44 14.44
C PRO A 66 6.50 1.13 13.17
N GLY A 67 6.16 0.56 12.03
CA GLY A 67 6.25 1.22 10.72
C GLY A 67 5.00 2.06 10.43
N TYR A 68 4.91 2.61 9.20
CA TYR A 68 3.79 3.40 8.76
C TYR A 68 3.36 3.01 7.35
N VAL A 69 2.06 2.90 7.11
CA VAL A 69 1.52 2.55 5.80
C VAL A 69 0.29 3.40 5.46
N ILE A 70 0.20 3.78 4.19
CA ILE A 70 -0.91 4.53 3.62
C ILE A 70 -1.48 3.72 2.46
N TYR A 71 -2.80 3.64 2.39
CA TYR A 71 -3.55 3.10 1.27
C TYR A 71 -4.39 4.19 0.63
N MET A 72 -4.51 4.15 -0.69
CA MET A 72 -5.41 5.00 -1.46
C MET A 72 -6.10 4.13 -2.51
N ASP A 73 -7.40 4.31 -2.69
CA ASP A 73 -8.20 3.65 -3.70
C ASP A 73 -8.13 4.49 -4.97
N CYS A 74 -7.76 3.88 -6.10
CA CYS A 74 -7.45 4.62 -7.32
C CYS A 74 -8.25 4.10 -8.51
N LYS A 75 -8.65 5.03 -9.37
CA LYS A 75 -9.41 4.78 -10.60
C LYS A 75 -8.69 5.38 -11.80
N LEU A 76 -8.67 4.63 -12.88
CA LEU A 76 -8.07 5.06 -14.15
C LEU A 76 -9.04 5.99 -14.91
N ASP A 77 -8.49 6.95 -15.61
CA ASP A 77 -9.22 7.71 -16.61
C ASP A 77 -9.45 6.85 -17.86
N GLU A 78 -10.41 7.23 -18.69
CA GLU A 78 -10.76 6.49 -19.89
C GLU A 78 -9.55 6.35 -20.83
N GLY A 79 -9.25 5.11 -21.22
CA GLY A 79 -8.15 4.78 -22.13
C GLY A 79 -6.76 4.67 -21.47
N VAL A 80 -6.63 4.93 -20.19
CA VAL A 80 -5.38 4.78 -19.44
C VAL A 80 -5.26 3.35 -18.90
N THR A 81 -4.06 2.80 -18.97
CA THR A 81 -3.75 1.46 -18.50
C THR A 81 -3.00 1.47 -17.17
N THR A 82 -3.12 0.39 -16.41
CA THR A 82 -2.36 0.20 -15.17
C THR A 82 -0.84 0.16 -15.40
N ASP A 83 -0.39 -0.28 -16.58
CA ASP A 83 1.04 -0.31 -16.93
C ASP A 83 1.58 1.11 -17.17
N GLU A 84 0.81 2.02 -17.75
CA GLU A 84 1.20 3.42 -17.89
C GLU A 84 1.37 4.08 -16.52
N VAL A 85 0.40 3.89 -15.62
CA VAL A 85 0.50 4.39 -14.24
C VAL A 85 1.70 3.77 -13.52
N TYR A 86 1.89 2.45 -13.63
CA TYR A 86 3.04 1.78 -12.99
C TYR A 86 4.37 2.35 -13.49
N ASN A 87 4.54 2.50 -14.80
CA ASN A 87 5.79 2.99 -15.40
C ASN A 87 6.10 4.43 -14.98
N ALA A 88 5.10 5.31 -15.00
CA ALA A 88 5.27 6.69 -14.55
C ALA A 88 5.58 6.76 -13.04
N TYR A 89 4.89 5.95 -12.24
CA TYR A 89 5.14 5.90 -10.80
C TYR A 89 6.51 5.31 -10.46
N TYR A 90 6.96 4.31 -11.22
CA TYR A 90 8.31 3.76 -11.11
C TYR A 90 9.37 4.82 -11.45
N ALA A 91 9.22 5.54 -12.56
CA ALA A 91 10.13 6.62 -12.96
C ALA A 91 10.22 7.69 -11.87
N TYR A 92 9.07 8.14 -11.37
CA TYR A 92 9.01 9.07 -10.25
C TYR A 92 9.73 8.54 -8.99
N ALA A 93 9.47 7.30 -8.59
CA ALA A 93 10.09 6.73 -7.40
C ALA A 93 11.62 6.64 -7.53
N GLN A 94 12.14 6.34 -8.74
CA GLN A 94 13.58 6.33 -9.00
C GLN A 94 14.18 7.75 -8.95
N ALA A 95 13.48 8.76 -9.44
CA ALA A 95 13.93 10.15 -9.35
C ALA A 95 13.91 10.64 -7.90
N ALA A 96 12.83 10.40 -7.17
CA ALA A 96 12.69 10.77 -5.76
C ALA A 96 13.76 10.09 -4.88
N LYS A 97 14.11 8.84 -5.17
CA LYS A 97 15.18 8.11 -4.44
C LYS A 97 16.54 8.80 -4.57
N LYS A 98 16.85 9.41 -5.72
CA LYS A 98 18.09 10.18 -5.91
C LYS A 98 18.14 11.44 -5.05
N GLU A 99 16.97 12.01 -4.72
CA GLU A 99 16.84 13.14 -3.82
C GLU A 99 16.85 12.74 -2.33
N GLY A 100 16.89 11.44 -2.04
CA GLY A 100 16.93 10.90 -0.68
C GLY A 100 15.61 10.33 -0.17
N ASP A 101 14.60 10.22 -1.03
CA ASP A 101 13.35 9.55 -0.67
C ASP A 101 13.58 8.06 -0.40
N ASN A 102 13.07 7.59 0.74
CA ASN A 102 13.21 6.20 1.20
C ASN A 102 11.85 5.56 1.51
N LEU A 103 10.79 5.96 0.80
CA LEU A 103 9.49 5.29 0.92
C LEU A 103 9.42 4.03 0.07
N GLY A 104 8.83 3.00 0.64
CA GLY A 104 8.34 1.87 -0.13
C GLY A 104 7.02 2.25 -0.83
N ARG A 105 6.88 1.79 -2.08
CA ARG A 105 5.68 2.01 -2.89
C ARG A 105 5.30 0.76 -3.63
N LYS A 106 4.02 0.52 -3.76
CA LYS A 106 3.50 -0.59 -4.56
C LYS A 106 2.11 -0.23 -5.10
N ILE A 107 1.72 -0.93 -6.15
CA ILE A 107 0.35 -0.99 -6.64
C ILE A 107 -0.23 -2.35 -6.29
N MET A 108 -1.46 -2.39 -5.80
CA MET A 108 -2.20 -3.61 -5.52
C MET A 108 -3.44 -3.67 -6.40
N PHE A 109 -3.70 -4.84 -6.96
CA PHE A 109 -4.85 -5.11 -7.83
C PHE A 109 -5.79 -6.06 -7.09
N PRO A 110 -7.02 -5.65 -6.76
CA PRO A 110 -8.03 -6.55 -6.20
C PRO A 110 -8.33 -7.70 -7.18
N VAL A 111 -8.35 -8.94 -6.69
CA VAL A 111 -8.64 -10.14 -7.48
C VAL A 111 -9.96 -10.75 -7.06
N THR A 112 -10.10 -11.07 -5.78
CA THR A 112 -11.33 -11.63 -5.20
C THR A 112 -11.71 -10.93 -3.91
N GLY A 113 -12.98 -11.04 -3.51
CA GLY A 113 -13.48 -10.43 -2.28
C GLY A 113 -13.65 -8.90 -2.35
N ALA A 114 -13.55 -8.34 -3.54
CA ALA A 114 -13.64 -6.90 -3.77
C ALA A 114 -15.04 -6.49 -4.31
N GLU A 115 -16.08 -7.25 -4.01
CA GLU A 115 -17.45 -6.90 -4.39
C GLU A 115 -17.85 -5.54 -3.81
N GLY A 116 -18.31 -4.65 -4.67
CA GLY A 116 -18.65 -3.27 -4.29
C GLY A 116 -17.47 -2.29 -4.30
N TYR A 117 -16.26 -2.75 -4.59
CA TYR A 117 -15.12 -1.86 -4.84
C TYR A 117 -15.26 -1.24 -6.24
N ASP A 118 -15.41 0.07 -6.31
CA ASP A 118 -15.44 0.84 -7.57
C ASP A 118 -14.07 1.46 -7.86
N HIS A 119 -13.01 0.66 -7.73
CA HIS A 119 -11.62 1.08 -7.94
C HIS A 119 -10.87 0.05 -8.76
N ASP A 120 -9.95 0.53 -9.60
CA ASP A 120 -9.16 -0.33 -10.48
C ASP A 120 -7.94 -0.90 -9.75
N PHE A 121 -7.37 -0.11 -8.82
CA PHE A 121 -6.19 -0.51 -8.06
C PHE A 121 -6.04 0.29 -6.77
N LEU A 122 -5.12 -0.14 -5.90
CA LEU A 122 -4.70 0.62 -4.73
C LEU A 122 -3.25 1.06 -4.90
N ILE A 123 -2.97 2.31 -4.55
CA ILE A 123 -1.61 2.76 -4.28
C ILE A 123 -1.33 2.57 -2.79
N VAL A 124 -0.20 1.96 -2.50
CA VAL A 124 0.28 1.77 -1.13
C VAL A 124 1.65 2.40 -0.98
N MET A 125 1.79 3.27 0.01
CA MET A 125 3.07 3.84 0.43
C MET A 125 3.37 3.39 1.85
N TYR A 126 4.63 3.07 2.14
CA TYR A 126 5.03 2.65 3.48
C TYR A 126 6.44 3.10 3.83
N ALA A 127 6.69 3.24 5.12
CA ALA A 127 7.99 3.57 5.68
C ALA A 127 8.38 2.55 6.75
N ASN A 128 9.68 2.31 6.90
CA ASN A 128 10.21 1.39 7.92
C ASN A 128 9.94 1.86 9.35
N SER A 129 9.78 3.16 9.55
CA SER A 129 9.42 3.76 10.84
C SER A 129 8.58 5.02 10.65
N LEU A 130 7.90 5.46 11.73
CA LEU A 130 7.20 6.74 11.76
C LEU A 130 8.16 7.93 11.54
N SER A 131 9.37 7.84 12.08
CA SER A 131 10.39 8.86 11.89
C SER A 131 10.85 8.97 10.43
N ASP A 132 11.01 7.83 9.74
CA ASP A 132 11.38 7.85 8.33
C ASP A 132 10.26 8.39 7.45
N TYR A 133 9.00 8.09 7.80
CA TYR A 133 7.89 8.73 7.12
C TYR A 133 7.92 10.26 7.28
N GLY A 134 8.17 10.77 8.49
CA GLY A 134 8.30 12.20 8.75
C GLY A 134 9.38 12.86 7.89
N LYS A 135 10.59 12.29 7.86
CA LYS A 135 11.69 12.78 7.02
C LYS A 135 11.34 12.82 5.53
N ASN A 136 10.68 11.78 5.04
CA ASN A 136 10.26 11.72 3.64
C ASN A 136 9.14 12.73 3.35
N ASN A 137 8.27 13.01 4.31
CA ASN A 137 7.24 14.04 4.17
C ASN A 137 7.86 15.45 4.09
N ASP A 138 8.87 15.75 4.91
CA ASP A 138 9.62 17.01 4.81
C ASP A 138 10.31 17.11 3.44
N LEU A 139 11.00 16.05 3.01
CA LEU A 139 11.64 15.99 1.69
C LEU A 139 10.65 16.21 0.54
N TRP A 140 9.44 15.68 0.64
CA TRP A 140 8.38 15.89 -0.35
C TRP A 140 8.08 17.37 -0.56
N TRP A 141 7.91 18.11 0.53
CA TRP A 141 7.61 19.54 0.46
C TRP A 141 8.81 20.39 0.03
N ASP A 142 10.00 20.02 0.48
CA ASP A 142 11.22 20.82 0.26
C ASP A 142 11.81 20.63 -1.14
N LYS A 143 11.72 19.42 -1.73
CA LYS A 143 12.50 19.08 -2.92
C LYS A 143 11.73 18.33 -4.03
N ILE A 144 10.58 17.76 -3.74
CA ILE A 144 9.93 16.87 -4.71
C ILE A 144 8.75 17.53 -5.39
N ILE A 145 7.79 18.02 -4.61
CA ILE A 145 6.56 18.58 -5.17
C ILE A 145 6.84 19.79 -6.07
N GLY A 146 6.39 19.71 -7.31
CA GLY A 146 6.55 20.77 -8.29
C GLY A 146 7.99 21.01 -8.79
N GLN A 147 8.96 20.18 -8.35
CA GLN A 147 10.36 20.31 -8.72
C GLN A 147 10.86 19.16 -9.60
N LEU A 148 10.33 17.94 -9.40
CA LEU A 148 10.72 16.78 -10.20
C LEU A 148 9.82 16.65 -11.43
N PRO A 149 10.38 16.62 -12.66
CA PRO A 149 9.60 16.39 -13.88
C PRO A 149 8.82 15.06 -13.84
N GLU A 150 9.38 14.03 -13.26
CA GLU A 150 8.75 12.71 -13.13
C GLU A 150 7.54 12.74 -12.19
N GLN A 151 7.54 13.62 -11.19
CA GLN A 151 6.37 13.82 -10.32
C GLN A 151 5.23 14.51 -11.08
N GLN A 152 5.57 15.48 -11.94
CA GLN A 152 4.60 16.15 -12.80
C GLN A 152 4.03 15.16 -13.83
N ALA A 153 4.89 14.39 -14.49
CA ALA A 153 4.50 13.37 -15.45
C ALA A 153 3.57 12.33 -14.83
N LEU A 154 3.85 11.89 -13.57
CA LEU A 154 2.97 10.97 -12.83
C LEU A 154 1.59 11.61 -12.57
N ALA A 155 1.53 12.89 -12.24
CA ALA A 155 0.27 13.58 -12.00
C ALA A 155 -0.58 13.75 -13.27
N GLU A 156 0.03 13.68 -14.45
CA GLU A 156 -0.59 13.88 -15.77
C GLU A 156 -0.97 12.56 -16.47
N VAL A 157 -0.62 11.38 -15.90
CA VAL A 157 -0.89 10.08 -16.54
C VAL A 157 -2.37 9.82 -16.75
N GLY A 158 -3.24 10.34 -15.89
CA GLY A 158 -4.68 10.14 -15.99
C GLY A 158 -5.19 9.04 -15.04
N TYR A 159 -5.13 9.32 -13.77
CA TYR A 159 -5.80 8.55 -12.72
C TYR A 159 -6.12 9.46 -11.53
N SER A 160 -7.05 9.05 -10.73
CA SER A 160 -7.41 9.74 -9.50
C SER A 160 -7.42 8.76 -8.33
N CYS A 161 -7.10 9.27 -7.13
CA CYS A 161 -7.13 8.46 -5.92
C CYS A 161 -7.93 9.16 -4.82
N GLU A 162 -8.67 8.38 -4.07
CA GLU A 162 -9.48 8.84 -2.95
C GLU A 162 -9.30 7.92 -1.73
N ASN A 163 -10.08 8.14 -0.68
CA ASN A 163 -10.11 7.30 0.52
C ASN A 163 -8.72 7.05 1.12
N ARG A 164 -7.90 8.11 1.21
CA ARG A 164 -6.58 8.01 1.83
C ARG A 164 -6.72 7.66 3.30
N ARG A 165 -6.20 6.48 3.68
CA ARG A 165 -6.22 5.96 5.03
C ARG A 165 -4.84 5.49 5.45
N SER A 166 -4.49 5.69 6.70
CA SER A 166 -3.16 5.38 7.22
C SER A 166 -3.23 4.55 8.49
N TYR A 167 -2.24 3.69 8.64
CA TYR A 167 -2.10 2.80 9.79
C TYR A 167 -0.66 2.77 10.28
N THR A 168 -0.49 2.57 11.58
CA THR A 168 0.78 2.06 12.08
C THR A 168 0.85 0.57 11.75
N SER A 169 2.01 0.10 11.31
CA SER A 169 2.21 -1.30 10.93
C SER A 169 3.18 -2.01 11.88
N MET A 170 2.89 -3.25 12.17
CA MET A 170 3.77 -4.11 12.96
C MET A 170 4.01 -5.41 12.21
N ASN A 171 5.29 -5.79 12.10
CA ASN A 171 5.65 -7.10 11.56
C ASN A 171 5.49 -8.14 12.67
N ILE A 172 4.70 -9.16 12.39
CA ILE A 172 4.53 -10.33 13.25
C ILE A 172 5.34 -11.46 12.60
N LYS A 173 6.27 -12.03 13.36
CA LYS A 173 7.09 -13.17 12.93
C LYS A 173 6.50 -14.45 13.44
#